data_aede53e1e254d0c6a95e1920cbe158ca
#
_entry.id   aede53e1e254d0c6a95e1920cbe158ca
#
_cell.length_a   1.000
_cell.length_b   1.000
_cell.length_c   1.000
_cell.angle_alpha   90.00
_cell.angle_beta   90.00
_cell.angle_gamma   90.00
#
_symmetry.space_group_name_H-M   'P 1'
#
loop_
_entity.id
_entity.type
_entity.pdbx_description
1 polymer ?
#
loop_
_entity_poly.entity_id
_entity_poly.type
_entity_poly.pdbx_seq_one_letter_code
_entity_poly.pdbx_strand_id
1 'polypeptide(L)'
;PFKFVERIQQDRIVLEKFADYYDADRIKIERVTYRPIPDTTVRLANLQSGELDMVERIAATDVGTVNQTDGLSLQEVVGLGYMAIYANIGNGDRALTPMGEDARVRQAFSLAIDREALNQVVFDGTARAGNQPFPPTSQWYNQDLPVPARDVEAAKALLAEAGQERVAVEIQHANNPVVTQMMQVVQAMVAEAGFDVTLRATEFATLLSEQTAGNFQLSRSDWSGRPDPDGNLHQFVTCEGGINDPKYCNPEVDRLLNEARAVTDPAARKALYDEAGVILNQDLPVIYLGHQTYIFALDDKVQGFKALPDGMIRLQDVTLAE
;
A
#
# COMPACT_ATOMS: atom_id res chain seq x y z
N PRO A 1 -7.00 -5.40 24.99
CA PRO A 1 -8.38 -5.85 25.23
C PRO A 1 -8.50 -7.38 25.27
N PHE A 2 -7.63 -8.10 24.51
CA PHE A 2 -7.63 -9.55 24.44
C PHE A 2 -6.27 -10.12 24.81
N LYS A 3 -6.24 -11.35 25.30
CA LYS A 3 -5.04 -12.15 25.55
C LYS A 3 -4.98 -13.31 24.55
N PHE A 4 -3.77 -13.69 24.18
CA PHE A 4 -3.50 -14.83 23.33
C PHE A 4 -3.83 -16.14 24.03
N VAL A 5 -4.49 -17.07 23.34
CA VAL A 5 -4.81 -18.41 23.83
C VAL A 5 -4.03 -19.47 23.06
N GLU A 6 -4.23 -19.54 21.75
CA GLU A 6 -3.54 -20.52 20.90
C GLU A 6 -3.33 -20.00 19.47
N ARG A 7 -2.37 -20.60 18.78
CA ARG A 7 -2.20 -20.50 17.33
C ARG A 7 -1.95 -21.88 16.75
N ILE A 8 -2.77 -22.25 15.78
CA ILE A 8 -2.51 -23.37 14.88
C ILE A 8 -2.15 -22.81 13.53
N GLN A 9 -0.93 -23.13 13.06
CA GLN A 9 -0.42 -22.54 11.81
C GLN A 9 -1.32 -22.88 10.62
N GLN A 10 -1.65 -21.87 9.82
CA GLN A 10 -2.54 -21.95 8.66
C GLN A 10 -4.01 -22.36 8.97
N ASP A 11 -4.38 -22.46 10.23
CA ASP A 11 -5.74 -22.78 10.64
C ASP A 11 -6.39 -21.62 11.40
N ARG A 12 -5.86 -21.27 12.59
CA ARG A 12 -6.48 -20.24 13.44
C ARG A 12 -5.54 -19.60 14.45
N ILE A 13 -5.94 -18.42 14.89
CA ILE A 13 -5.43 -17.74 16.07
C ILE A 13 -6.63 -17.44 16.98
N VAL A 14 -6.55 -17.84 18.23
CA VAL A 14 -7.62 -17.64 19.22
C VAL A 14 -7.17 -16.66 20.28
N LEU A 15 -8.01 -15.70 20.54
CA LEU A 15 -7.87 -14.69 21.57
C LEU A 15 -9.09 -14.73 22.51
N GLU A 16 -8.89 -14.43 23.79
CA GLU A 16 -9.95 -14.27 24.77
C GLU A 16 -9.89 -12.88 25.41
N LYS A 17 -11.05 -12.37 25.82
CA LYS A 17 -11.15 -11.11 26.57
C LYS A 17 -10.19 -11.10 27.75
N PHE A 18 -9.46 -10.00 27.89
CA PHE A 18 -8.58 -9.77 29.02
C PHE A 18 -9.33 -8.95 30.09
N ALA A 19 -9.67 -9.60 31.20
CA ALA A 19 -10.51 -8.99 32.24
C ALA A 19 -9.85 -7.76 32.88
N ASP A 20 -8.52 -7.74 33.01
CA ASP A 20 -7.77 -6.63 33.61
C ASP A 20 -7.39 -5.54 32.60
N TYR A 21 -8.01 -5.53 31.42
CA TYR A 21 -7.82 -4.45 30.46
C TYR A 21 -8.44 -3.15 31.01
N TYR A 22 -7.70 -2.03 30.91
CA TYR A 22 -8.11 -0.76 31.53
C TYR A 22 -9.50 -0.25 31.06
N ASP A 23 -9.98 -0.70 29.92
CA ASP A 23 -11.26 -0.33 29.29
C ASP A 23 -12.10 -1.59 29.00
N ALA A 24 -12.05 -2.58 29.92
CA ALA A 24 -12.68 -3.89 29.75
C ALA A 24 -14.21 -3.81 29.60
N ASP A 25 -14.84 -2.79 30.17
CA ASP A 25 -16.29 -2.58 30.12
C ASP A 25 -16.79 -2.32 28.69
N ARG A 26 -15.94 -1.81 27.81
CA ARG A 26 -16.26 -1.60 26.38
C ARG A 26 -16.04 -2.84 25.52
N ILE A 27 -15.42 -3.88 26.06
CA ILE A 27 -15.20 -5.14 25.33
C ILE A 27 -16.37 -6.07 25.65
N LYS A 28 -17.24 -6.29 24.66
CA LYS A 28 -18.44 -7.15 24.79
C LYS A 28 -18.24 -8.54 24.18
N ILE A 29 -17.21 -8.71 23.37
CA ILE A 29 -16.85 -9.98 22.75
C ILE A 29 -15.94 -10.77 23.69
N GLU A 30 -16.35 -11.99 24.07
CA GLU A 30 -15.58 -12.82 25.00
C GLU A 30 -14.42 -13.56 24.30
N ARG A 31 -14.61 -13.92 23.02
CA ARG A 31 -13.62 -14.70 22.26
C ARG A 31 -13.57 -14.25 20.81
N VAL A 32 -12.35 -14.18 20.26
CA VAL A 32 -12.07 -13.85 18.85
C VAL A 32 -11.26 -14.98 18.26
N THR A 33 -11.70 -15.49 17.10
CA THR A 33 -10.97 -16.48 16.32
C THR A 33 -10.65 -15.92 14.95
N TYR A 34 -9.37 -15.67 14.66
CA TYR A 34 -8.92 -15.32 13.33
C TYR A 34 -8.63 -16.59 12.53
N ARG A 35 -9.23 -16.71 11.34
CA ARG A 35 -9.02 -17.81 10.40
C ARG A 35 -8.35 -17.28 9.12
N PRO A 36 -7.06 -17.59 8.85
CA PRO A 36 -6.38 -17.22 7.62
C PRO A 36 -6.90 -18.07 6.45
N ILE A 37 -7.74 -17.49 5.62
CA ILE A 37 -8.29 -18.13 4.42
C ILE A 37 -7.79 -17.35 3.20
N PRO A 38 -6.78 -17.84 2.45
CA PRO A 38 -6.18 -17.13 1.33
C PRO A 38 -7.13 -16.89 0.16
N ASP A 39 -8.02 -17.84 -0.12
CA ASP A 39 -8.97 -17.79 -1.22
C ASP A 39 -10.16 -16.87 -0.89
N THR A 40 -10.39 -15.85 -1.72
CA THR A 40 -11.44 -14.84 -1.50
C THR A 40 -12.84 -15.42 -1.65
N THR A 41 -13.05 -16.35 -2.58
CA THR A 41 -14.33 -17.00 -2.81
C THR A 41 -14.72 -17.86 -1.61
N VAL A 42 -13.74 -18.60 -1.06
CA VAL A 42 -13.96 -19.39 0.15
C VAL A 42 -14.27 -18.50 1.35
N ARG A 43 -13.60 -17.34 1.48
CA ARG A 43 -13.92 -16.38 2.55
C ARG A 43 -15.36 -15.90 2.47
N LEU A 44 -15.81 -15.47 1.29
CA LEU A 44 -17.18 -15.00 1.10
C LEU A 44 -18.20 -16.12 1.36
N ALA A 45 -17.97 -17.33 0.87
CA ALA A 45 -18.85 -18.46 1.11
C ALA A 45 -18.99 -18.80 2.61
N ASN A 46 -17.90 -18.72 3.38
CA ASN A 46 -17.95 -18.92 4.84
C ASN A 46 -18.71 -17.79 5.56
N LEU A 47 -18.65 -16.54 5.09
CA LEU A 47 -19.48 -15.46 5.62
C LEU A 47 -20.97 -15.71 5.32
N GLN A 48 -21.29 -16.04 4.07
CA GLN A 48 -22.67 -16.32 3.64
C GLN A 48 -23.30 -17.52 4.37
N SER A 49 -22.50 -18.50 4.76
CA SER A 49 -22.97 -19.67 5.53
C SER A 49 -23.07 -19.43 7.05
N GLY A 50 -22.59 -18.27 7.54
CA GLY A 50 -22.54 -17.96 8.96
C GLY A 50 -21.38 -18.62 9.73
N GLU A 51 -20.42 -19.27 9.02
CA GLU A 51 -19.19 -19.80 9.61
C GLU A 51 -18.19 -18.70 10.01
N LEU A 52 -18.32 -17.52 9.43
CA LEU A 52 -17.59 -16.31 9.79
C LEU A 52 -18.58 -15.18 10.08
N ASP A 53 -18.30 -14.39 11.08
CA ASP A 53 -19.06 -13.19 11.44
C ASP A 53 -18.59 -11.96 10.65
N MET A 54 -17.31 -11.91 10.28
CA MET A 54 -16.70 -10.80 9.57
C MET A 54 -15.56 -11.30 8.68
N VAL A 55 -15.43 -10.68 7.52
CA VAL A 55 -14.31 -10.90 6.59
C VAL A 55 -13.65 -9.57 6.28
N GLU A 56 -12.32 -9.50 6.45
CA GLU A 56 -11.52 -8.38 5.95
C GLU A 56 -11.06 -8.62 4.51
N ARG A 57 -10.83 -7.53 3.76
CA ARG A 57 -10.28 -7.58 2.40
C ARG A 57 -11.13 -8.45 1.45
N ILE A 58 -12.41 -8.15 1.41
CA ILE A 58 -13.31 -8.68 0.36
C ILE A 58 -12.73 -8.29 -1.00
N ALA A 59 -12.78 -9.21 -1.97
CA ALA A 59 -12.40 -8.90 -3.33
C ALA A 59 -13.35 -7.84 -3.92
N ALA A 60 -12.81 -6.91 -4.71
CA ALA A 60 -13.61 -5.86 -5.34
C ALA A 60 -14.78 -6.43 -6.16
N THR A 61 -14.55 -7.54 -6.84
CA THR A 61 -15.57 -8.29 -7.62
C THR A 61 -16.73 -8.82 -6.77
N ASP A 62 -16.52 -9.00 -5.47
CA ASP A 62 -17.50 -9.59 -4.55
C ASP A 62 -18.38 -8.53 -3.85
N VAL A 63 -17.98 -7.25 -3.93
CA VAL A 63 -18.72 -6.12 -3.32
C VAL A 63 -20.19 -6.11 -3.73
N GLY A 64 -20.46 -6.27 -5.05
CA GLY A 64 -21.81 -6.34 -5.57
C GLY A 64 -22.63 -7.52 -5.00
N THR A 65 -21.98 -8.66 -4.82
CA THR A 65 -22.61 -9.86 -4.24
C THR A 65 -22.99 -9.64 -2.77
N VAL A 66 -22.08 -9.07 -1.97
CA VAL A 66 -22.37 -8.78 -0.55
C VAL A 66 -23.52 -7.80 -0.42
N ASN A 67 -23.54 -6.71 -1.22
CA ASN A 67 -24.61 -5.71 -1.20
C ASN A 67 -25.98 -6.25 -1.60
N GLN A 68 -26.05 -7.40 -2.30
CA GLN A 68 -27.28 -8.06 -2.74
C GLN A 68 -27.67 -9.24 -1.84
N THR A 69 -26.85 -9.59 -0.86
CA THR A 69 -27.11 -10.71 0.07
C THR A 69 -27.78 -10.18 1.34
N ASP A 70 -29.01 -10.59 1.58
CA ASP A 70 -29.73 -10.25 2.83
C ASP A 70 -28.95 -10.75 4.06
N GLY A 71 -28.89 -9.93 5.10
CA GLY A 71 -28.16 -10.25 6.34
C GLY A 71 -26.65 -9.97 6.29
N LEU A 72 -26.14 -9.38 5.20
CA LEU A 72 -24.75 -8.93 5.11
C LEU A 72 -24.65 -7.43 4.87
N SER A 73 -23.59 -6.83 5.35
CA SER A 73 -23.29 -5.41 5.15
C SER A 73 -21.80 -5.18 4.85
N LEU A 74 -21.48 -4.04 4.25
CA LEU A 74 -20.11 -3.61 3.96
C LEU A 74 -19.73 -2.38 4.77
N GLN A 75 -18.47 -2.34 5.17
CA GLN A 75 -17.82 -1.10 5.61
C GLN A 75 -16.53 -0.88 4.84
N GLU A 76 -16.36 0.33 4.33
CA GLU A 76 -15.23 0.69 3.50
C GLU A 76 -14.52 1.91 4.06
N VAL A 77 -13.20 1.92 3.99
CA VAL A 77 -12.38 3.07 4.37
C VAL A 77 -11.09 3.11 3.56
N VAL A 78 -10.76 4.28 3.04
CA VAL A 78 -9.46 4.49 2.36
C VAL A 78 -8.36 4.37 3.39
N GLY A 79 -7.38 3.52 3.11
CA GLY A 79 -6.24 3.26 3.99
C GLY A 79 -5.27 4.43 4.06
N LEU A 80 -4.51 4.49 5.17
CA LEU A 80 -3.45 5.50 5.39
C LEU A 80 -2.20 5.23 4.56
N GLY A 81 -2.05 4.02 4.05
CA GLY A 81 -0.87 3.56 3.35
C GLY A 81 -0.92 3.75 1.84
N TYR A 82 0.02 3.14 1.17
CA TYR A 82 0.17 3.24 -0.27
C TYR A 82 0.65 1.94 -0.91
N MET A 83 0.37 1.79 -2.17
CA MET A 83 0.90 0.78 -3.07
C MET A 83 2.00 1.43 -3.91
N ALA A 84 3.20 0.84 -3.95
CA ALA A 84 4.34 1.48 -4.62
C ALA A 84 5.33 0.48 -5.23
N ILE A 85 6.16 1.02 -6.12
CA ILE A 85 7.35 0.37 -6.66
C ILE A 85 8.56 1.17 -6.18
N TYR A 86 9.45 0.52 -5.46
CA TYR A 86 10.72 1.10 -4.99
C TYR A 86 11.80 0.89 -6.04
N ALA A 87 12.51 1.95 -6.41
CA ALA A 87 13.63 1.89 -7.33
C ALA A 87 14.95 1.79 -6.56
N ASN A 88 15.77 0.79 -6.84
CA ASN A 88 17.10 0.70 -6.24
C ASN A 88 18.02 1.76 -6.84
N ILE A 89 18.43 2.73 -6.01
CA ILE A 89 19.25 3.89 -6.44
C ILE A 89 20.71 3.74 -6.01
N GLY A 90 20.97 3.16 -4.84
CA GLY A 90 22.31 3.09 -4.30
C GLY A 90 22.60 1.85 -3.45
N ASN A 91 21.72 0.85 -3.47
CA ASN A 91 21.87 -0.35 -2.65
C ASN A 91 22.52 -1.49 -3.46
N GLY A 92 23.87 -1.46 -3.55
CA GLY A 92 24.64 -2.51 -4.20
C GLY A 92 24.59 -2.51 -5.74
N ASP A 93 25.12 -3.57 -6.35
CA ASP A 93 25.34 -3.63 -7.80
C ASP A 93 24.05 -3.65 -8.63
N ARG A 94 22.94 -4.07 -8.03
CA ARG A 94 21.64 -4.08 -8.70
C ARG A 94 21.05 -2.68 -8.92
N ALA A 95 21.63 -1.65 -8.30
CA ALA A 95 21.33 -0.24 -8.54
C ALA A 95 21.94 0.30 -9.83
N LEU A 96 23.01 -0.34 -10.36
CA LEU A 96 23.74 0.12 -11.55
C LEU A 96 22.92 -0.19 -12.82
N THR A 97 21.83 0.52 -12.97
CA THR A 97 20.87 0.41 -14.08
C THR A 97 20.36 1.79 -14.46
N PRO A 98 19.85 2.00 -15.69
CA PRO A 98 19.25 3.29 -16.04
C PRO A 98 18.16 3.75 -15.07
N MET A 99 17.39 2.80 -14.48
CA MET A 99 16.37 3.10 -13.45
C MET A 99 16.98 3.60 -12.14
N GLY A 100 18.11 3.06 -11.72
CA GLY A 100 18.80 3.50 -10.50
C GLY A 100 19.54 4.82 -10.68
N GLU A 101 20.20 4.99 -11.79
CA GLU A 101 21.16 6.09 -12.05
C GLU A 101 20.51 7.40 -12.50
N ASP A 102 19.36 7.35 -13.23
CA ASP A 102 18.75 8.54 -13.83
C ASP A 102 17.28 8.74 -13.45
N ALA A 103 16.99 9.85 -12.77
CA ALA A 103 15.63 10.21 -12.39
C ALA A 103 14.68 10.39 -13.60
N ARG A 104 15.19 10.81 -14.75
CA ARG A 104 14.37 10.96 -15.98
C ARG A 104 13.83 9.62 -16.46
N VAL A 105 14.61 8.54 -16.28
CA VAL A 105 14.15 7.17 -16.61
C VAL A 105 13.05 6.75 -15.64
N ARG A 106 13.16 7.05 -14.33
CA ARG A 106 12.10 6.79 -13.36
C ARG A 106 10.85 7.63 -13.65
N GLN A 107 11.01 8.88 -14.03
CA GLN A 107 9.90 9.76 -14.44
C GLN A 107 9.19 9.21 -15.68
N ALA A 108 9.94 8.77 -16.70
CA ALA A 108 9.40 8.14 -17.89
C ALA A 108 8.59 6.88 -17.54
N PHE A 109 9.13 6.02 -16.66
CA PHE A 109 8.42 4.83 -16.18
C PHE A 109 7.10 5.21 -15.47
N SER A 110 7.13 6.22 -14.62
CA SER A 110 5.96 6.71 -13.87
C SER A 110 4.89 7.31 -14.77
N LEU A 111 5.28 8.09 -15.79
CA LEU A 111 4.37 8.71 -16.77
C LEU A 111 3.72 7.69 -17.71
N ALA A 112 4.38 6.55 -17.95
CA ALA A 112 3.82 5.48 -18.77
C ALA A 112 2.70 4.71 -18.07
N ILE A 113 2.47 4.91 -16.76
CA ILE A 113 1.46 4.19 -15.97
C ILE A 113 0.17 5.01 -15.91
N ASP A 114 -0.93 4.43 -16.39
CA ASP A 114 -2.29 4.90 -16.16
C ASP A 114 -2.80 4.34 -14.83
N ARG A 115 -2.77 5.17 -13.79
CA ARG A 115 -3.14 4.76 -12.43
C ARG A 115 -4.64 4.54 -12.25
N GLU A 116 -5.47 5.28 -13.01
CA GLU A 116 -6.92 5.09 -12.98
C GLU A 116 -7.33 3.79 -13.71
N ALA A 117 -6.75 3.53 -14.88
CA ALA A 117 -6.97 2.26 -15.58
C ALA A 117 -6.43 1.06 -14.78
N LEU A 118 -5.28 1.21 -14.11
CA LEU A 118 -4.74 0.20 -13.20
C LEU A 118 -5.71 -0.09 -12.06
N ASN A 119 -6.26 0.96 -11.42
CA ASN A 119 -7.28 0.85 -10.38
C ASN A 119 -8.53 0.11 -10.89
N GLN A 120 -9.03 0.51 -12.07
CA GLN A 120 -10.22 -0.10 -12.65
C GLN A 120 -10.01 -1.59 -12.97
N VAL A 121 -8.87 -1.95 -13.56
CA VAL A 121 -8.61 -3.34 -14.00
C VAL A 121 -8.32 -4.28 -12.83
N VAL A 122 -7.61 -3.80 -11.79
CA VAL A 122 -7.13 -4.66 -10.69
C VAL A 122 -8.06 -4.62 -9.47
N PHE A 123 -8.69 -3.47 -9.22
CA PHE A 123 -9.49 -3.22 -8.02
C PHE A 123 -10.94 -2.83 -8.30
N ASP A 124 -11.39 -2.95 -9.55
CA ASP A 124 -12.75 -2.57 -9.97
C ASP A 124 -13.15 -1.15 -9.49
N GLY A 125 -12.17 -0.23 -9.49
CA GLY A 125 -12.34 1.15 -9.05
C GLY A 125 -12.43 1.36 -7.54
N THR A 126 -12.29 0.31 -6.72
CA THR A 126 -12.42 0.44 -5.24
C THR A 126 -11.22 1.09 -4.58
N ALA A 127 -10.03 1.02 -5.16
CA ALA A 127 -8.84 1.72 -4.65
C ALA A 127 -8.88 3.22 -4.98
N ARG A 128 -7.83 3.96 -4.67
CA ARG A 128 -7.63 5.35 -5.08
C ARG A 128 -6.30 5.47 -5.80
N ALA A 129 -6.31 5.95 -7.03
CA ALA A 129 -5.10 6.28 -7.75
C ALA A 129 -4.29 7.33 -6.97
N GLY A 130 -2.96 7.22 -6.99
CA GLY A 130 -2.11 8.11 -6.21
C GLY A 130 -0.67 8.15 -6.70
N ASN A 131 -0.01 9.28 -6.49
CA ASN A 131 1.39 9.54 -6.85
C ASN A 131 2.21 10.09 -5.68
N GLN A 132 1.69 9.97 -4.46
CA GLN A 132 2.32 10.48 -3.24
C GLN A 132 2.01 9.55 -2.05
N PRO A 133 2.74 9.68 -0.91
CA PRO A 133 2.59 8.75 0.22
C PRO A 133 1.29 8.88 1.00
N PHE A 134 0.56 9.98 0.82
CA PHE A 134 -0.66 10.27 1.56
C PHE A 134 -1.89 10.14 0.65
N PRO A 135 -2.99 9.50 1.12
CA PRO A 135 -4.22 9.41 0.35
C PRO A 135 -4.94 10.78 0.29
N PRO A 136 -5.81 11.00 -0.72
CA PRO A 136 -6.56 12.25 -0.84
C PRO A 136 -7.45 12.59 0.36
N THR A 137 -7.75 11.61 1.21
CA THR A 137 -8.50 11.78 2.47
C THR A 137 -7.64 12.27 3.64
N SER A 138 -6.32 12.32 3.47
CA SER A 138 -5.38 12.78 4.49
C SER A 138 -5.22 14.29 4.46
N GLN A 139 -5.13 14.92 5.65
CA GLN A 139 -4.74 16.33 5.76
C GLN A 139 -3.32 16.62 5.22
N TRP A 140 -2.48 15.59 5.09
CA TRP A 140 -1.10 15.68 4.59
C TRP A 140 -0.99 15.55 3.08
N TYR A 141 -2.11 15.29 2.40
CA TYR A 141 -2.14 15.21 0.93
C TYR A 141 -1.79 16.56 0.31
N ASN A 142 -0.84 16.56 -0.62
CA ASN A 142 -0.48 17.76 -1.38
C ASN A 142 -1.40 17.91 -2.60
N GLN A 143 -2.28 18.90 -2.56
CA GLN A 143 -3.23 19.18 -3.64
C GLN A 143 -2.55 19.75 -4.90
N ASP A 144 -1.34 20.31 -4.77
CA ASP A 144 -0.58 20.89 -5.87
C ASP A 144 0.23 19.84 -6.65
N LEU A 145 0.21 18.58 -6.21
CA LEU A 145 0.78 17.43 -6.87
C LEU A 145 -0.31 16.45 -7.35
N PRO A 146 -1.11 16.81 -8.36
CA PRO A 146 -2.16 15.92 -8.85
C PRO A 146 -1.57 14.65 -9.46
N VAL A 147 -2.36 13.58 -9.47
CA VAL A 147 -1.98 12.34 -10.16
C VAL A 147 -1.81 12.66 -11.66
N PRO A 148 -0.61 12.43 -12.24
CA PRO A 148 -0.38 12.71 -13.65
C PRO A 148 -1.22 11.77 -14.53
N ALA A 149 -1.79 12.32 -15.59
CA ALA A 149 -2.33 11.51 -16.66
C ALA A 149 -1.22 10.70 -17.34
N ARG A 150 -1.54 9.50 -17.83
CA ARG A 150 -0.61 8.71 -18.62
C ARG A 150 -0.21 9.47 -19.88
N ASP A 151 1.11 9.56 -20.12
CA ASP A 151 1.66 10.20 -21.33
C ASP A 151 2.85 9.39 -21.86
N VAL A 152 2.57 8.54 -22.82
CA VAL A 152 3.58 7.67 -23.45
C VAL A 152 4.58 8.45 -24.28
N GLU A 153 4.16 9.50 -24.95
CA GLU A 153 5.06 10.30 -25.79
C GLU A 153 6.02 11.15 -24.95
N ALA A 154 5.53 11.75 -23.85
CA ALA A 154 6.40 12.41 -22.88
C ALA A 154 7.37 11.41 -22.21
N ALA A 155 6.92 10.18 -21.91
CA ALA A 155 7.79 9.14 -21.37
C ALA A 155 8.92 8.77 -22.35
N LYS A 156 8.62 8.59 -23.65
CA LYS A 156 9.63 8.34 -24.70
C LYS A 156 10.60 9.50 -24.84
N ALA A 157 10.11 10.75 -24.76
CA ALA A 157 10.96 11.93 -24.82
C ALA A 157 11.97 11.97 -23.67
N LEU A 158 11.54 11.69 -22.44
CA LEU A 158 12.42 11.60 -21.26
C LEU A 158 13.45 10.48 -21.41
N LEU A 159 13.08 9.30 -21.96
CA LEU A 159 14.03 8.23 -22.24
C LEU A 159 15.09 8.69 -23.26
N ALA A 160 14.66 9.35 -24.34
CA ALA A 160 15.59 9.87 -25.35
C ALA A 160 16.54 10.94 -24.78
N GLU A 161 16.07 11.84 -23.92
CA GLU A 161 16.89 12.81 -23.18
C GLU A 161 17.88 12.14 -22.23
N ALA A 162 17.53 10.97 -21.67
CA ALA A 162 18.41 10.14 -20.87
C ALA A 162 19.35 9.26 -21.72
N GLY A 163 19.30 9.35 -23.06
CA GLY A 163 20.11 8.56 -23.98
C GLY A 163 19.68 7.09 -24.08
N GLN A 164 18.42 6.80 -23.77
CA GLN A 164 17.86 5.45 -23.78
C GLN A 164 16.79 5.35 -24.88
N GLU A 165 16.83 4.28 -25.69
CA GLU A 165 15.73 3.91 -26.57
C GLU A 165 14.84 2.83 -25.92
N ARG A 166 15.47 1.90 -25.23
CA ARG A 166 14.81 0.80 -24.49
C ARG A 166 15.53 0.54 -23.17
N VAL A 167 14.77 0.26 -22.13
CA VAL A 167 15.28 -0.04 -20.79
C VAL A 167 14.79 -1.40 -20.35
N ALA A 168 15.71 -2.35 -20.22
CA ALA A 168 15.41 -3.64 -19.60
C ALA A 168 15.47 -3.51 -18.08
N VAL A 169 14.43 -3.95 -17.39
CA VAL A 169 14.34 -3.86 -15.93
C VAL A 169 13.58 -5.03 -15.32
N GLU A 170 14.05 -5.52 -14.18
CA GLU A 170 13.36 -6.53 -13.39
C GLU A 170 12.52 -5.87 -12.28
N ILE A 171 11.27 -6.30 -12.14
CA ILE A 171 10.42 -5.97 -10.98
C ILE A 171 10.20 -7.24 -10.15
N GLN A 172 10.71 -7.27 -8.93
CA GLN A 172 10.29 -8.29 -7.97
C GLN A 172 8.97 -7.90 -7.31
N HIS A 173 8.13 -8.88 -7.03
CA HIS A 173 6.85 -8.69 -6.38
C HIS A 173 6.44 -9.92 -5.56
N ALA A 174 5.56 -9.72 -4.57
CA ALA A 174 5.03 -10.82 -3.78
C ALA A 174 4.26 -11.82 -4.68
N ASN A 175 4.41 -13.12 -4.40
CA ASN A 175 3.67 -14.19 -5.07
C ASN A 175 2.21 -14.20 -4.56
N ASN A 176 1.44 -13.25 -5.06
CA ASN A 176 0.02 -13.04 -4.74
C ASN A 176 -0.72 -12.75 -6.06
N PRO A 177 -1.87 -13.38 -6.34
CA PRO A 177 -2.58 -13.21 -7.62
C PRO A 177 -2.89 -11.76 -7.98
N VAL A 178 -3.39 -10.97 -7.03
CA VAL A 178 -3.74 -9.56 -7.25
C VAL A 178 -2.49 -8.72 -7.55
N VAL A 179 -1.40 -8.94 -6.81
CA VAL A 179 -0.13 -8.25 -7.04
C VAL A 179 0.47 -8.65 -8.38
N THR A 180 0.40 -9.93 -8.75
CA THR A 180 0.87 -10.42 -10.05
C THR A 180 0.08 -9.78 -11.19
N GLN A 181 -1.25 -9.75 -11.11
CA GLN A 181 -2.10 -9.07 -12.09
C GLN A 181 -1.75 -7.59 -12.21
N MET A 182 -1.59 -6.89 -11.07
CA MET A 182 -1.18 -5.47 -11.05
C MET A 182 0.13 -5.27 -11.81
N MET A 183 1.14 -6.10 -11.55
CA MET A 183 2.45 -5.95 -12.21
C MET A 183 2.39 -6.32 -13.69
N GLN A 184 1.56 -7.26 -14.11
CA GLN A 184 1.32 -7.56 -15.52
C GLN A 184 0.67 -6.38 -16.27
N VAL A 185 -0.27 -5.67 -15.63
CA VAL A 185 -0.88 -4.47 -16.20
C VAL A 185 0.16 -3.35 -16.30
N VAL A 186 0.96 -3.12 -15.26
CA VAL A 186 2.07 -2.15 -15.31
C VAL A 186 3.06 -2.51 -16.40
N GLN A 187 3.49 -3.77 -16.49
CA GLN A 187 4.39 -4.28 -17.53
C GLN A 187 3.88 -3.95 -18.94
N ALA A 188 2.59 -4.21 -19.20
CA ALA A 188 1.97 -3.91 -20.50
C ALA A 188 1.95 -2.40 -20.80
N MET A 189 1.61 -1.57 -19.80
CA MET A 189 1.54 -0.12 -19.96
C MET A 189 2.90 0.51 -20.26
N VAL A 190 3.95 0.12 -19.53
CA VAL A 190 5.28 0.72 -19.69
C VAL A 190 6.03 0.21 -20.92
N ALA A 191 5.65 -0.97 -21.43
CA ALA A 191 6.22 -1.53 -22.66
C ALA A 191 6.02 -0.59 -23.88
N GLU A 192 4.89 0.12 -23.93
CA GLU A 192 4.59 1.10 -24.98
C GLU A 192 5.55 2.30 -24.98
N ALA A 193 6.10 2.64 -23.81
CA ALA A 193 7.07 3.71 -23.66
C ALA A 193 8.53 3.28 -23.87
N GLY A 194 8.81 1.96 -24.05
CA GLY A 194 10.15 1.45 -24.30
C GLY A 194 10.77 0.66 -23.13
N PHE A 195 9.98 0.26 -22.14
CA PHE A 195 10.48 -0.58 -21.04
C PHE A 195 10.25 -2.06 -21.31
N ASP A 196 11.32 -2.86 -21.19
CA ASP A 196 11.29 -4.32 -21.25
C ASP A 196 11.31 -4.88 -19.84
N VAL A 197 10.14 -5.04 -19.25
CA VAL A 197 9.99 -5.47 -17.86
C VAL A 197 9.99 -6.99 -17.75
N THR A 198 10.83 -7.54 -16.87
CA THR A 198 10.77 -8.93 -16.41
C THR A 198 10.15 -8.97 -15.02
N LEU A 199 9.12 -9.79 -14.82
CA LEU A 199 8.47 -9.97 -13.52
C LEU A 199 9.06 -11.16 -12.78
N ARG A 200 9.42 -10.96 -11.51
CA ARG A 200 9.92 -12.01 -10.63
C ARG A 200 9.04 -12.13 -9.39
N ALA A 201 8.17 -13.15 -9.39
CA ALA A 201 7.34 -13.47 -8.24
C ALA A 201 8.18 -14.12 -7.14
N THR A 202 8.06 -13.65 -5.91
CA THR A 202 8.87 -14.07 -4.76
C THR A 202 7.96 -14.20 -3.53
N GLU A 203 8.27 -15.14 -2.64
CA GLU A 203 7.63 -15.21 -1.33
C GLU A 203 7.89 -13.91 -0.55
N PHE A 204 6.88 -13.41 0.19
CA PHE A 204 6.90 -12.04 0.72
C PHE A 204 8.06 -11.76 1.70
N ALA A 205 8.36 -12.70 2.62
CA ALA A 205 9.47 -12.50 3.55
C ALA A 205 10.83 -12.52 2.83
N THR A 206 10.97 -13.36 1.80
CA THR A 206 12.14 -13.39 0.92
C THR A 206 12.27 -12.09 0.14
N LEU A 207 11.18 -11.56 -0.42
CA LEU A 207 11.15 -10.27 -1.12
C LEU A 207 11.69 -9.15 -0.22
N LEU A 208 11.22 -9.05 1.01
CA LEU A 208 11.69 -8.03 1.96
C LEU A 208 13.18 -8.19 2.30
N SER A 209 13.62 -9.43 2.50
CA SER A 209 15.04 -9.73 2.77
C SER A 209 15.93 -9.34 1.59
N GLU A 210 15.53 -9.66 0.36
CA GLU A 210 16.26 -9.29 -0.85
C GLU A 210 16.25 -7.77 -1.09
N GLN A 211 15.13 -7.11 -0.82
CA GLN A 211 15.01 -5.65 -0.89
C GLN A 211 15.99 -4.98 0.07
N THR A 212 16.03 -5.39 1.33
CA THR A 212 16.98 -4.86 2.32
C THR A 212 18.44 -5.15 1.94
N ALA A 213 18.73 -6.33 1.37
CA ALA A 213 20.04 -6.72 0.89
C ALA A 213 20.50 -6.04 -0.42
N GLY A 214 19.61 -5.29 -1.09
CA GLY A 214 19.92 -4.64 -2.38
C GLY A 214 19.83 -5.58 -3.60
N ASN A 215 19.27 -6.77 -3.45
CA ASN A 215 19.14 -7.77 -4.52
C ASN A 215 17.94 -7.52 -5.43
N PHE A 216 17.66 -6.28 -5.79
CA PHE A 216 16.54 -5.88 -6.64
C PHE A 216 16.92 -4.70 -7.54
N GLN A 217 16.25 -4.56 -8.68
CA GLN A 217 16.26 -3.35 -9.50
C GLN A 217 15.04 -2.49 -9.18
N LEU A 218 13.85 -3.06 -9.33
CA LEU A 218 12.60 -2.52 -8.84
C LEU A 218 11.94 -3.53 -7.90
N SER A 219 11.31 -3.05 -6.82
CA SER A 219 10.60 -3.90 -5.86
C SER A 219 9.21 -3.36 -5.60
N ARG A 220 8.19 -4.20 -5.85
CA ARG A 220 6.79 -3.88 -5.59
C ARG A 220 6.44 -4.25 -4.15
N SER A 221 6.24 -3.25 -3.31
CA SER A 221 5.88 -3.42 -1.91
C SER A 221 4.87 -2.37 -1.47
N ASP A 222 4.07 -2.67 -0.43
CA ASP A 222 3.08 -1.79 0.14
C ASP A 222 3.50 -1.30 1.52
N TRP A 223 2.97 -0.15 1.90
CA TRP A 223 3.01 0.33 3.26
C TRP A 223 1.59 0.47 3.82
N SER A 224 1.35 -0.08 5.00
CA SER A 224 0.02 -0.04 5.63
C SER A 224 -0.36 1.34 6.17
N GLY A 225 0.60 2.26 6.25
CA GLY A 225 0.39 3.62 6.72
C GLY A 225 0.44 3.80 8.22
N ARG A 226 0.65 5.06 8.60
CA ARG A 226 0.60 5.55 9.99
C ARG A 226 -0.18 6.85 10.03
N PRO A 227 -0.88 7.18 11.13
CA PRO A 227 -1.57 8.46 11.29
C PRO A 227 -0.63 9.67 11.25
N ASP A 228 0.56 9.55 11.84
CA ASP A 228 1.59 10.57 11.74
C ASP A 228 2.33 10.47 10.39
N PRO A 229 2.49 11.59 9.66
CA PRO A 229 3.11 11.62 8.34
C PRO A 229 4.57 11.15 8.34
N ASP A 230 5.29 11.36 9.44
CA ASP A 230 6.66 10.92 9.62
C ASP A 230 6.80 9.40 9.40
N GLY A 231 5.86 8.62 9.93
CA GLY A 231 5.81 7.17 9.78
C GLY A 231 5.52 6.67 8.36
N ASN A 232 5.13 7.57 7.44
CA ASN A 232 4.85 7.21 6.04
C ASN A 232 5.98 7.63 5.09
N LEU A 233 6.87 8.51 5.50
CA LEU A 233 7.83 9.13 4.61
C LEU A 233 9.28 9.07 5.14
N HIS A 234 9.55 9.61 6.32
CA HIS A 234 10.91 9.82 6.82
C HIS A 234 11.80 8.59 6.73
N GLN A 235 11.37 7.46 7.29
CA GLN A 235 12.16 6.23 7.35
C GLN A 235 12.43 5.57 5.98
N PHE A 236 11.68 5.97 4.93
CA PHE A 236 11.79 5.41 3.58
C PHE A 236 12.70 6.20 2.66
N VAL A 237 12.86 7.53 2.90
CA VAL A 237 13.49 8.43 1.93
C VAL A 237 14.59 9.32 2.51
N THR A 238 14.83 9.31 3.83
CA THR A 238 15.99 9.99 4.39
C THR A 238 17.26 9.14 4.25
N CYS A 239 18.43 9.78 4.15
CA CYS A 239 19.70 9.11 3.93
C CYS A 239 19.95 7.98 4.94
N GLU A 240 19.63 8.22 6.22
CA GLU A 240 19.80 7.26 7.33
C GLU A 240 18.47 6.55 7.69
N GLY A 241 17.47 6.59 6.81
CA GLY A 241 16.16 5.99 7.03
C GLY A 241 16.26 4.48 7.26
N GLY A 242 15.65 3.98 8.34
CA GLY A 242 15.79 2.60 8.78
C GLY A 242 15.23 1.55 7.79
N ILE A 243 14.36 1.95 6.88
CA ILE A 243 13.79 1.11 5.80
C ILE A 243 13.92 1.81 4.44
N ASN A 244 14.93 2.68 4.27
CA ASN A 244 15.32 3.22 2.98
C ASN A 244 16.13 2.17 2.21
N ASP A 245 15.47 1.11 1.76
CA ASP A 245 16.09 0.05 0.97
C ASP A 245 16.61 0.53 -0.40
N PRO A 246 15.99 1.51 -1.09
CA PRO A 246 16.56 2.18 -2.26
C PRO A 246 17.95 2.80 -2.05
N LYS A 247 18.33 3.12 -0.81
CA LYS A 247 19.50 3.95 -0.48
C LYS A 247 19.49 5.30 -1.20
N TYR A 248 18.29 5.85 -1.37
CA TYR A 248 18.12 7.23 -1.80
C TYR A 248 18.67 8.20 -0.75
N CYS A 249 19.33 9.25 -1.19
CA CYS A 249 19.86 10.26 -0.28
C CYS A 249 19.85 11.63 -0.96
N ASN A 250 19.02 12.53 -0.45
CA ASN A 250 18.98 13.93 -0.84
C ASN A 250 19.01 14.80 0.42
N PRO A 251 20.12 15.57 0.67
CA PRO A 251 20.26 16.35 1.90
C PRO A 251 19.16 17.37 2.14
N GLU A 252 18.52 17.88 1.07
CA GLU A 252 17.43 18.83 1.22
C GLU A 252 16.15 18.14 1.69
N VAL A 253 15.85 16.93 1.18
CA VAL A 253 14.74 16.09 1.69
C VAL A 253 14.99 15.77 3.17
N ASP A 254 16.21 15.39 3.54
CA ASP A 254 16.60 15.13 4.93
C ASP A 254 16.34 16.36 5.81
N ARG A 255 16.79 17.54 5.36
CA ARG A 255 16.61 18.80 6.10
C ARG A 255 15.12 19.08 6.34
N LEU A 256 14.32 19.03 5.28
CA LEU A 256 12.87 19.31 5.33
C LEU A 256 12.14 18.34 6.26
N LEU A 257 12.40 17.04 6.13
CA LEU A 257 11.72 16.03 6.93
C LEU A 257 12.17 16.04 8.41
N ASN A 258 13.44 16.32 8.69
CA ASN A 258 13.92 16.49 10.06
C ASN A 258 13.37 17.76 10.70
N GLU A 259 13.26 18.87 9.97
CA GLU A 259 12.63 20.10 10.44
C GLU A 259 11.13 19.87 10.73
N ALA A 260 10.41 19.16 9.85
CA ALA A 260 9.00 18.82 10.06
C ALA A 260 8.74 18.03 11.34
N ARG A 261 9.70 17.25 11.83
CA ARG A 261 9.60 16.53 13.12
C ARG A 261 9.68 17.46 14.33
N ALA A 262 10.33 18.62 14.20
CA ALA A 262 10.49 19.58 15.26
C ALA A 262 9.36 20.63 15.31
N VAL A 263 8.53 20.72 14.27
CA VAL A 263 7.43 21.70 14.15
C VAL A 263 6.14 21.11 14.69
N THR A 264 5.46 21.83 15.60
CA THR A 264 4.19 21.41 16.20
C THR A 264 2.97 22.04 15.52
N ASP A 265 3.12 23.19 14.85
CA ASP A 265 2.04 23.79 14.05
C ASP A 265 1.73 22.94 12.83
N PRO A 266 0.49 22.44 12.65
CA PRO A 266 0.18 21.52 11.56
C PRO A 266 0.35 22.11 10.16
N ALA A 267 0.08 23.42 9.99
CA ALA A 267 0.18 24.06 8.69
C ALA A 267 1.65 24.28 8.29
N ALA A 268 2.49 24.74 9.21
CA ALA A 268 3.92 24.88 8.98
C ALA A 268 4.58 23.50 8.75
N ARG A 269 4.15 22.48 9.51
CA ARG A 269 4.61 21.10 9.33
C ARG A 269 4.24 20.56 7.95
N LYS A 270 2.98 20.82 7.51
CA LYS A 270 2.52 20.41 6.18
C LYS A 270 3.33 21.05 5.06
N ALA A 271 3.65 22.34 5.16
CA ALA A 271 4.45 23.03 4.14
C ALA A 271 5.80 22.35 3.91
N LEU A 272 6.48 21.89 4.96
CA LEU A 272 7.73 21.16 4.86
C LEU A 272 7.57 19.79 4.16
N TYR A 273 6.48 19.06 4.46
CA TYR A 273 6.16 17.81 3.73
C TYR A 273 5.81 18.08 2.27
N ASP A 274 5.11 19.17 1.97
CA ASP A 274 4.77 19.55 0.59
C ASP A 274 6.02 19.87 -0.23
N GLU A 275 6.98 20.63 0.34
CA GLU A 275 8.26 20.91 -0.30
C GLU A 275 9.08 19.64 -0.54
N ALA A 276 9.19 18.78 0.47
CA ALA A 276 9.86 17.48 0.31
C ALA A 276 9.16 16.62 -0.75
N GLY A 277 7.83 16.64 -0.80
CA GLY A 277 7.02 15.92 -1.78
C GLY A 277 7.29 16.34 -3.22
N VAL A 278 7.55 17.64 -3.46
CA VAL A 278 7.93 18.13 -4.81
C VAL A 278 9.26 17.52 -5.25
N ILE A 279 10.28 17.53 -4.38
CA ILE A 279 11.59 16.95 -4.69
C ILE A 279 11.47 15.44 -4.92
N LEU A 280 10.76 14.74 -4.03
CA LEU A 280 10.56 13.30 -4.15
C LEU A 280 9.79 12.89 -5.40
N ASN A 281 8.86 13.73 -5.88
CA ASN A 281 8.14 13.49 -7.13
C ASN A 281 9.01 13.74 -8.37
N GLN A 282 10.11 14.48 -8.24
CA GLN A 282 11.13 14.65 -9.28
C GLN A 282 12.13 13.49 -9.27
N ASP A 283 12.60 13.09 -8.10
CA ASP A 283 13.63 12.07 -7.94
C ASP A 283 13.08 10.63 -8.07
N LEU A 284 11.83 10.40 -7.68
CA LEU A 284 11.07 9.14 -7.72
C LEU A 284 11.83 7.92 -7.17
N PRO A 285 12.37 7.97 -5.93
CA PRO A 285 12.88 6.77 -5.30
C PRO A 285 11.76 5.76 -5.01
N VAL A 286 10.54 6.26 -4.86
CA VAL A 286 9.31 5.50 -4.67
C VAL A 286 8.28 5.96 -5.70
N ILE A 287 7.86 5.05 -6.57
CA ILE A 287 6.84 5.29 -7.59
C ILE A 287 5.51 4.82 -7.01
N TYR A 288 4.71 5.76 -6.52
CA TYR A 288 3.40 5.46 -5.95
C TYR A 288 2.39 5.12 -7.05
N LEU A 289 1.56 4.10 -6.79
CA LEU A 289 0.53 3.62 -7.70
C LEU A 289 -0.89 3.98 -7.21
N GLY A 290 -1.06 4.07 -5.90
CA GLY A 290 -2.36 4.39 -5.31
C GLY A 290 -2.48 4.00 -3.85
N HIS A 291 -3.71 4.11 -3.34
CA HIS A 291 -4.06 3.83 -1.95
C HIS A 291 -5.16 2.77 -1.90
N GLN A 292 -4.93 1.75 -1.09
CA GLN A 292 -5.88 0.66 -0.93
C GLN A 292 -7.09 1.13 -0.11
N THR A 293 -8.30 0.68 -0.49
CA THR A 293 -9.48 0.75 0.36
C THR A 293 -9.59 -0.55 1.14
N TYR A 294 -9.71 -0.47 2.45
CA TYR A 294 -10.07 -1.62 3.28
C TYR A 294 -11.57 -1.84 3.19
N ILE A 295 -11.97 -3.03 2.74
CA ILE A 295 -13.36 -3.42 2.58
C ILE A 295 -13.61 -4.60 3.52
N PHE A 296 -14.51 -4.37 4.48
CA PHE A 296 -14.96 -5.37 5.44
C PHE A 296 -16.39 -5.77 5.08
N ALA A 297 -16.63 -7.07 5.01
CA ALA A 297 -17.99 -7.61 4.94
C ALA A 297 -18.36 -8.22 6.29
N LEU A 298 -19.54 -7.94 6.78
CA LEU A 298 -20.03 -8.31 8.09
C LEU A 298 -21.39 -9.01 7.96
N ASP A 299 -21.59 -10.01 8.80
CA ASP A 299 -22.93 -10.50 9.13
C ASP A 299 -23.65 -9.40 9.93
N ASP A 300 -24.93 -9.15 9.64
CA ASP A 300 -25.73 -8.09 10.28
C ASP A 300 -25.88 -8.27 11.80
N LYS A 301 -25.58 -9.46 12.34
CA LYS A 301 -25.49 -9.66 13.81
C LYS A 301 -24.29 -8.90 14.42
N VAL A 302 -23.27 -8.53 13.66
CA VAL A 302 -22.12 -7.75 14.14
C VAL A 302 -22.51 -6.27 14.18
N GLN A 303 -22.75 -5.76 15.36
CA GLN A 303 -23.18 -4.40 15.58
C GLN A 303 -22.04 -3.54 16.17
N GLY A 304 -22.01 -2.25 15.81
CA GLY A 304 -21.08 -1.26 16.37
C GLY A 304 -19.65 -1.29 15.81
N PHE A 305 -19.32 -2.19 14.89
CA PHE A 305 -18.02 -2.18 14.21
C PHE A 305 -17.85 -0.92 13.36
N LYS A 306 -16.61 -0.39 13.34
CA LYS A 306 -16.22 0.74 12.50
C LYS A 306 -14.90 0.44 11.81
N ALA A 307 -14.89 0.44 10.49
CA ALA A 307 -13.67 0.38 9.72
C ALA A 307 -12.82 1.63 9.95
N LEU A 308 -11.54 1.45 10.26
CA LEU A 308 -10.61 2.55 10.49
C LEU A 308 -9.51 2.56 9.43
N PRO A 309 -8.97 3.76 9.07
CA PRO A 309 -8.03 3.90 7.97
C PRO A 309 -6.68 3.18 8.15
N ASP A 310 -6.36 2.73 9.36
CA ASP A 310 -5.17 1.90 9.63
C ASP A 310 -5.41 0.39 9.38
N GLY A 311 -6.64 0.02 9.00
CA GLY A 311 -7.03 -1.37 8.70
C GLY A 311 -7.11 -2.29 9.92
N MET A 312 -6.91 -1.77 11.14
CA MET A 312 -6.96 -2.59 12.35
C MET A 312 -8.40 -2.85 12.78
N ILE A 313 -8.69 -4.10 13.09
CA ILE A 313 -9.97 -4.52 13.67
C ILE A 313 -9.97 -4.15 15.15
N ARG A 314 -10.82 -3.18 15.52
CA ARG A 314 -11.05 -2.77 16.90
C ARG A 314 -12.45 -3.18 17.33
N LEU A 315 -12.53 -3.87 18.45
CA LEU A 315 -13.77 -4.48 18.95
C LEU A 315 -14.35 -3.78 20.20
N GLN A 316 -13.92 -2.54 20.48
CA GLN A 316 -14.57 -1.71 21.50
C GLN A 316 -16.01 -1.40 21.04
N ASP A 317 -16.96 -1.62 21.95
CA ASP A 317 -18.40 -1.43 21.75
C ASP A 317 -19.04 -2.30 20.64
N VAL A 318 -18.28 -3.26 20.08
CA VAL A 318 -18.82 -4.25 19.14
C VAL A 318 -19.59 -5.32 19.92
N THR A 319 -20.78 -5.66 19.42
CA THR A 319 -21.66 -6.70 19.97
C THR A 319 -22.09 -7.66 18.88
N LEU A 320 -22.51 -8.85 19.28
CA LEU A 320 -23.24 -9.79 18.44
C LEU A 320 -24.71 -9.78 18.84
N ALA A 321 -25.59 -9.42 17.92
CA ALA A 321 -27.05 -9.58 18.11
C ALA A 321 -27.41 -11.07 18.06
N GLU A 322 -28.45 -11.44 18.81
CA GLU A 322 -28.97 -12.81 18.84
C GLU A 322 -29.72 -13.16 17.52
#